data_f75768ad262df4d8b58da1eb16645e10
#
_entry.id   f75768ad262df4d8b58da1eb16645e10
#
_cell.length_a   1.000
_cell.length_b   1.000
_cell.length_c   1.000
_cell.angle_alpha   90.00
_cell.angle_beta   90.00
_cell.angle_gamma   90.00
#
_symmetry.space_group_name_H-M   'P 1'
#
loop_
_entity.id
_entity.type
_entity.pdbx_description
1 polymer ?
#
loop_
_entity_poly.entity_id
_entity_poly.type
_entity_poly.pdbx_seq_one_letter_code
_entity_poly.pdbx_strand_id
1 'polypeptide(L)'
;LLQFERSSISAGGFGGTGGSGILGPEEYAKMHIGTDSEGRLIDGDLRGRITDHKMYAKAFNLTVQRQAEQAKAGQQVGHTASILKYGAAKMNQDRHELLVEALGTEGLGWEGEGFDPSAKKVTRQWLRSKGNSIEGGTSEINLNVISKRVLGLKDHK
;
A
#
# COMPACT_ATOMS: atom_id res chain seq x y z
N LEU A 1 16.30 13.62 -11.74
CA LEU A 1 16.53 12.88 -10.49
C LEU A 1 15.22 12.35 -9.92
N LEU A 2 14.22 13.20 -9.62
CA LEU A 2 12.93 12.81 -9.04
C LEU A 2 12.09 11.87 -9.92
N GLN A 3 12.19 11.94 -11.25
CA GLN A 3 11.50 10.99 -12.14
C GLN A 3 12.09 9.58 -12.05
N PHE A 4 13.40 9.49 -11.96
CA PHE A 4 14.10 8.21 -11.80
C PHE A 4 13.79 7.58 -10.43
N GLU A 5 13.79 8.38 -9.37
CA GLU A 5 13.41 7.97 -8.01
C GLU A 5 11.96 7.45 -7.96
N ARG A 6 11.01 8.17 -8.58
CA ARG A 6 9.61 7.74 -8.67
C ARG A 6 9.45 6.42 -9.43
N SER A 7 10.19 6.25 -10.53
CA SER A 7 10.17 5.00 -11.30
C SER A 7 10.78 3.84 -10.51
N SER A 8 11.85 4.09 -9.76
CA SER A 8 12.50 3.11 -8.90
C SER A 8 11.59 2.68 -7.73
N ILE A 9 10.92 3.62 -7.08
CA ILE A 9 9.96 3.35 -6.01
C ILE A 9 8.76 2.55 -6.55
N SER A 10 8.25 2.88 -7.73
CA SER A 10 7.13 2.16 -8.35
C SER A 10 7.50 0.76 -8.84
N ALA A 11 8.74 0.56 -9.30
CA ALA A 11 9.26 -0.74 -9.77
C ALA A 11 9.76 -1.63 -8.64
N GLY A 12 10.19 -1.05 -7.52
CA GLY A 12 10.84 -1.72 -6.40
C GLY A 12 9.91 -2.42 -5.40
N GLY A 13 8.66 -2.70 -5.77
CA GLY A 13 7.84 -3.68 -5.04
C GLY A 13 7.10 -3.17 -3.81
N PHE A 14 6.30 -2.12 -3.93
CA PHE A 14 5.28 -1.79 -2.92
C PHE A 14 4.18 -2.86 -2.76
N GLY A 15 4.17 -3.90 -3.57
CA GLY A 15 3.18 -4.97 -3.56
C GLY A 15 3.74 -6.37 -3.35
N GLY A 16 5.04 -6.51 -3.09
CA GLY A 16 5.68 -7.80 -2.90
C GLY A 16 5.36 -8.40 -1.54
N THR A 17 4.48 -9.38 -1.48
CA THR A 17 4.35 -10.32 -0.36
C THR A 17 5.57 -11.21 -0.20
N GLY A 18 6.55 -11.10 -1.10
CA GLY A 18 7.77 -11.89 -1.12
C GLY A 18 8.89 -11.25 -0.33
N GLY A 19 9.22 -11.78 0.85
CA GLY A 19 10.48 -11.55 1.52
C GLY A 19 10.48 -10.87 2.89
N SER A 20 9.36 -10.32 3.37
CA SER A 20 9.35 -9.68 4.69
C SER A 20 9.09 -10.63 5.86
N GLY A 21 8.61 -11.84 5.60
CA GLY A 21 8.15 -12.78 6.63
C GLY A 21 6.90 -12.30 7.37
N ILE A 22 6.21 -11.28 6.88
CA ILE A 22 4.95 -10.77 7.43
C ILE A 22 3.81 -11.32 6.58
N LEU A 23 2.87 -11.97 7.24
CA LEU A 23 1.63 -12.45 6.65
C LEU A 23 0.77 -11.31 6.11
N GLY A 24 -0.26 -11.62 5.34
CA GLY A 24 -1.23 -10.63 4.88
C GLY A 24 -2.23 -10.24 5.98
N PRO A 25 -2.98 -9.13 5.79
CA PRO A 25 -3.99 -8.71 6.77
C PRO A 25 -5.04 -9.78 7.05
N GLU A 26 -5.44 -10.56 6.05
CA GLU A 26 -6.43 -11.62 6.22
C GLU A 26 -5.92 -12.75 7.12
N GLU A 27 -4.68 -13.18 6.90
CA GLU A 27 -4.06 -14.25 7.68
C GLU A 27 -3.90 -13.83 9.14
N TYR A 28 -3.42 -12.62 9.41
CA TYR A 28 -3.35 -12.08 10.78
C TYR A 28 -4.73 -11.96 11.41
N ALA A 29 -5.71 -11.43 10.68
CA ALA A 29 -7.07 -11.29 11.20
C ALA A 29 -7.69 -12.66 11.55
N LYS A 30 -7.49 -13.69 10.73
CA LYS A 30 -7.95 -15.05 11.03
C LYS A 30 -7.27 -15.63 12.27
N MET A 31 -6.00 -15.35 12.50
CA MET A 31 -5.25 -15.83 13.65
C MET A 31 -5.64 -15.15 14.96
N HIS A 32 -5.85 -13.85 14.96
CA HIS A 32 -6.04 -13.04 16.16
C HIS A 32 -7.51 -12.75 16.49
N ILE A 33 -8.37 -12.66 15.49
CA ILE A 33 -9.80 -12.35 15.65
C ILE A 33 -10.65 -13.63 15.52
N GLY A 34 -10.27 -14.52 14.58
CA GLY A 34 -10.96 -15.80 14.37
C GLY A 34 -11.96 -15.77 13.21
N THR A 35 -12.51 -16.96 12.95
CA THR A 35 -13.44 -17.22 11.85
C THR A 35 -14.73 -17.86 12.34
N ASP A 36 -15.82 -17.68 11.58
CA ASP A 36 -17.06 -18.40 11.75
C ASP A 36 -16.99 -19.86 11.25
N SER A 37 -18.09 -20.59 11.34
CA SER A 37 -18.21 -21.99 10.89
C SER A 37 -17.99 -22.17 9.37
N GLU A 38 -18.09 -21.09 8.59
CA GLU A 38 -17.86 -21.08 7.14
C GLU A 38 -16.44 -20.60 6.77
N GLY A 39 -15.59 -20.37 7.78
CA GLY A 39 -14.22 -19.89 7.59
C GLY A 39 -14.12 -18.42 7.23
N ARG A 40 -15.19 -17.62 7.38
CA ARG A 40 -15.19 -16.18 7.17
C ARG A 40 -14.75 -15.47 8.44
N LEU A 41 -13.99 -14.40 8.29
CA LEU A 41 -13.60 -13.55 9.41
C LEU A 41 -14.85 -13.06 10.17
N ILE A 42 -14.85 -13.21 11.49
CA ILE A 42 -16.01 -12.88 12.35
C ILE A 42 -16.29 -11.37 12.32
N ASP A 43 -15.23 -10.55 12.33
CA ASP A 43 -15.36 -9.11 12.18
C ASP A 43 -15.75 -8.76 10.75
N GLY A 44 -17.02 -8.37 10.57
CA GLY A 44 -17.59 -8.05 9.26
C GLY A 44 -17.05 -6.74 8.67
N ASP A 45 -16.75 -5.75 9.49
CA ASP A 45 -16.18 -4.46 9.03
C ASP A 45 -14.75 -4.66 8.54
N LEU A 46 -13.90 -5.26 9.36
CA LEU A 46 -12.51 -5.55 8.98
C LEU A 46 -12.45 -6.44 7.74
N ARG A 47 -13.34 -7.44 7.62
CA ARG A 47 -13.46 -8.28 6.43
C ARG A 47 -13.78 -7.46 5.19
N GLY A 48 -14.72 -6.53 5.26
CA GLY A 48 -15.06 -5.61 4.18
C GLY A 48 -13.85 -4.80 3.74
N ARG A 49 -13.17 -4.16 4.67
CA ARG A 49 -12.00 -3.31 4.42
C ARG A 49 -10.80 -4.10 3.86
N ILE A 50 -10.56 -5.32 4.32
CA ILE A 50 -9.55 -6.23 3.73
C ILE A 50 -9.92 -6.57 2.28
N THR A 51 -11.20 -6.80 2.00
CA THR A 51 -11.69 -7.09 0.65
C THR A 51 -11.48 -5.90 -0.27
N ASP A 52 -11.85 -4.70 0.16
CA ASP A 52 -11.65 -3.45 -0.59
C ASP A 52 -10.17 -3.21 -0.89
N HIS A 53 -9.31 -3.44 0.11
CA HIS A 53 -7.85 -3.35 -0.08
C HIS A 53 -7.36 -4.34 -1.15
N LYS A 54 -7.83 -5.58 -1.14
CA LYS A 54 -7.48 -6.60 -2.17
C LYS A 54 -7.95 -6.20 -3.55
N MET A 55 -9.15 -5.66 -3.67
CA MET A 55 -9.69 -5.17 -4.94
C MET A 55 -8.86 -4.01 -5.48
N TYR A 56 -8.53 -3.04 -4.62
CA TYR A 56 -7.67 -1.92 -4.98
C TYR A 56 -6.26 -2.38 -5.39
N ALA A 57 -5.65 -3.29 -4.64
CA ALA A 57 -4.34 -3.86 -4.97
C ALA A 57 -4.35 -4.58 -6.31
N LYS A 58 -5.42 -5.30 -6.64
CA LYS A 58 -5.58 -5.95 -7.96
C LYS A 58 -5.65 -4.92 -9.08
N ALA A 59 -6.47 -3.89 -8.94
CA ALA A 59 -6.60 -2.81 -9.91
C ALA A 59 -5.28 -2.05 -10.10
N PHE A 60 -4.59 -1.77 -9.01
CA PHE A 60 -3.27 -1.15 -9.03
C PHE A 60 -2.24 -1.99 -9.79
N ASN A 61 -2.16 -3.29 -9.52
CA ASN A 61 -1.25 -4.20 -10.20
C ASN A 61 -1.53 -4.28 -11.71
N LEU A 62 -2.79 -4.28 -12.13
CA LEU A 62 -3.15 -4.21 -13.55
C LEU A 62 -2.69 -2.90 -14.20
N THR A 63 -2.76 -1.79 -13.46
CA THR A 63 -2.25 -0.48 -13.93
C THR A 63 -0.73 -0.51 -14.09
N VAL A 64 0.00 -1.13 -13.16
CA VAL A 64 1.45 -1.33 -13.25
C VAL A 64 1.81 -2.19 -14.48
N GLN A 65 1.10 -3.31 -14.67
CA GLN A 65 1.30 -4.19 -15.83
C GLN A 65 1.08 -3.46 -17.16
N ARG A 66 -0.05 -2.73 -17.28
CA ARG A 66 -0.34 -1.91 -18.45
C ARG A 66 0.77 -0.91 -18.75
N GLN A 67 1.30 -0.25 -17.72
CA GLN A 67 2.38 0.70 -17.88
C GLN A 67 3.67 0.03 -18.37
N ALA A 68 4.00 -1.14 -17.84
CA ALA A 68 5.15 -1.93 -18.29
C ALA A 68 5.02 -2.37 -19.75
N GLU A 69 3.84 -2.77 -20.18
CA GLU A 69 3.55 -3.14 -21.56
C GLU A 69 3.67 -1.95 -22.52
N GLN A 70 3.15 -0.79 -22.12
CA GLN A 70 3.29 0.46 -22.90
C GLN A 70 4.75 0.86 -23.06
N ALA A 71 5.55 0.77 -21.99
CA ALA A 71 6.97 1.04 -22.04
C ALA A 71 7.72 0.09 -22.98
N LYS A 72 7.41 -1.22 -22.94
CA LYS A 72 7.97 -2.23 -23.87
C LYS A 72 7.60 -1.97 -25.32
N ALA A 73 6.42 -1.43 -25.57
CA ALA A 73 5.96 -1.03 -26.91
C ALA A 73 6.57 0.31 -27.39
N GLY A 74 7.50 0.89 -26.66
CA GLY A 74 8.13 2.18 -26.99
C GLY A 74 7.21 3.40 -26.83
N GLN A 75 6.08 3.24 -26.18
CA GLN A 75 5.17 4.35 -25.89
C GLN A 75 5.69 5.18 -24.71
N GLN A 76 5.50 6.51 -24.81
CA GLN A 76 5.82 7.36 -23.67
C GLN A 76 4.83 7.14 -22.54
N VAL A 77 5.35 6.73 -21.38
CA VAL A 77 4.54 6.46 -20.18
C VAL A 77 4.03 7.75 -19.51
N GLY A 78 4.55 8.89 -19.93
CA GLY A 78 4.09 10.22 -19.51
C GLY A 78 4.18 10.44 -18.00
N HIS A 79 3.12 11.07 -17.44
CA HIS A 79 3.05 11.42 -16.01
C HIS A 79 2.40 10.31 -15.15
N THR A 80 2.23 9.10 -15.67
CA THR A 80 1.61 7.95 -14.97
C THR A 80 2.42 7.52 -13.74
N ALA A 81 3.73 7.79 -13.72
CA ALA A 81 4.57 7.55 -12.54
C ALA A 81 4.05 8.25 -11.27
N SER A 82 3.42 9.42 -11.40
CA SER A 82 2.81 10.11 -10.25
C SER A 82 1.54 9.38 -9.75
N ILE A 83 0.76 8.78 -10.65
CA ILE A 83 -0.40 7.93 -10.28
C ILE A 83 0.10 6.71 -9.52
N LEU A 84 1.12 6.03 -10.05
CA LEU A 84 1.67 4.83 -9.40
C LEU A 84 2.28 5.16 -8.04
N LYS A 85 3.03 6.24 -7.93
CA LYS A 85 3.63 6.66 -6.65
C LYS A 85 2.56 6.96 -5.61
N TYR A 86 1.54 7.74 -5.95
CA TYR A 86 0.46 8.08 -5.06
C TYR A 86 -0.33 6.84 -4.62
N GLY A 87 -0.74 6.01 -5.59
CA GLY A 87 -1.49 4.78 -5.33
C GLY A 87 -0.70 3.76 -4.51
N ALA A 88 0.59 3.57 -4.80
CA ALA A 88 1.45 2.67 -4.04
C ALA A 88 1.61 3.12 -2.58
N ALA A 89 1.84 4.43 -2.35
CA ALA A 89 1.97 4.97 -1.00
C ALA A 89 0.70 4.72 -0.17
N LYS A 90 -0.47 5.05 -0.75
CA LYS A 90 -1.75 4.83 -0.09
C LYS A 90 -1.99 3.35 0.18
N MET A 91 -1.82 2.49 -0.80
CA MET A 91 -2.04 1.05 -0.67
C MET A 91 -1.13 0.43 0.41
N ASN A 92 0.14 0.86 0.49
CA ASN A 92 1.06 0.36 1.50
C ASN A 92 0.68 0.82 2.92
N GLN A 93 0.25 2.06 3.07
CA GLN A 93 -0.25 2.58 4.36
C GLN A 93 -1.51 1.86 4.80
N ASP A 94 -2.50 1.73 3.92
CA ASP A 94 -3.77 1.04 4.19
C ASP A 94 -3.51 -0.44 4.59
N ARG A 95 -2.58 -1.12 3.88
CA ARG A 95 -2.17 -2.48 4.23
C ARG A 95 -1.64 -2.58 5.66
N HIS A 96 -0.76 -1.67 6.04
CA HIS A 96 -0.14 -1.72 7.37
C HIS A 96 -1.12 -1.30 8.48
N GLU A 97 -2.08 -0.43 8.20
CA GLU A 97 -3.17 -0.14 9.14
C GLU A 97 -4.04 -1.37 9.40
N LEU A 98 -4.44 -2.08 8.35
CA LEU A 98 -5.18 -3.34 8.48
C LEU A 98 -4.40 -4.40 9.26
N LEU A 99 -3.07 -4.47 9.09
CA LEU A 99 -2.21 -5.39 9.84
C LEU A 99 -2.18 -5.05 11.34
N VAL A 100 -1.98 -3.78 11.69
CA VAL A 100 -1.96 -3.33 13.10
C VAL A 100 -3.32 -3.56 13.75
N GLU A 101 -4.40 -3.27 13.04
CA GLU A 101 -5.76 -3.51 13.52
C GLU A 101 -6.03 -5.00 13.74
N ALA A 102 -5.64 -5.85 12.81
CA ALA A 102 -5.77 -7.29 12.93
C ALA A 102 -5.00 -7.88 14.12
N LEU A 103 -3.88 -7.28 14.51
CA LEU A 103 -3.09 -7.65 15.67
C LEU A 103 -3.72 -7.18 17.00
N GLY A 104 -4.64 -6.22 16.98
CA GLY A 104 -5.24 -5.65 18.19
C GLY A 104 -4.18 -5.10 19.15
N THR A 105 -4.21 -5.51 20.42
CA THR A 105 -3.26 -5.05 21.45
C THR A 105 -1.81 -5.42 21.15
N GLU A 106 -1.54 -6.50 20.46
CA GLU A 106 -0.19 -6.88 20.01
C GLU A 106 0.40 -5.85 19.04
N GLY A 107 -0.44 -5.17 18.25
CA GLY A 107 -0.06 -4.09 17.35
C GLY A 107 0.41 -2.80 18.04
N LEU A 108 0.31 -2.70 19.37
CA LEU A 108 0.80 -1.57 20.15
C LEU A 108 2.28 -1.75 20.58
N GLY A 109 2.84 -2.95 20.39
CA GLY A 109 4.18 -3.28 20.84
C GLY A 109 5.27 -2.63 19.98
N TRP A 110 6.19 -1.87 20.60
CA TRP A 110 7.37 -1.30 19.95
C TRP A 110 8.66 -2.03 20.38
N GLU A 111 8.82 -2.25 21.68
CA GLU A 111 9.97 -2.91 22.30
C GLU A 111 9.50 -3.76 23.50
N GLY A 112 10.42 -4.49 24.10
CA GLY A 112 10.17 -5.32 25.28
C GLY A 112 9.85 -6.77 24.95
N GLU A 113 9.86 -7.61 26.02
CA GLU A 113 9.69 -9.07 25.90
C GLU A 113 8.22 -9.51 25.85
N GLY A 114 7.29 -8.63 26.22
CA GLY A 114 5.87 -8.93 26.30
C GLY A 114 5.12 -8.97 24.97
N PHE A 115 5.79 -8.67 23.85
CA PHE A 115 5.18 -8.62 22.53
C PHE A 115 5.88 -9.56 21.55
N ASP A 116 5.12 -10.20 20.69
CA ASP A 116 5.65 -11.06 19.64
C ASP A 116 6.60 -10.28 18.69
N PRO A 117 7.75 -10.84 18.30
CA PRO A 117 8.68 -10.17 17.38
C PRO A 117 8.07 -9.81 16.03
N SER A 118 7.14 -10.62 15.51
CA SER A 118 6.45 -10.34 14.24
C SER A 118 5.48 -9.16 14.37
N ALA A 119 4.76 -9.05 15.48
CA ALA A 119 3.88 -7.93 15.79
C ALA A 119 4.67 -6.62 15.90
N LYS A 120 5.79 -6.61 16.65
CA LYS A 120 6.70 -5.44 16.72
C LYS A 120 7.21 -5.02 15.35
N LYS A 121 7.49 -5.97 14.45
CA LYS A 121 7.92 -5.68 13.08
C LYS A 121 6.79 -5.02 12.27
N VAL A 122 5.56 -5.48 12.41
CA VAL A 122 4.39 -4.87 11.77
C VAL A 122 4.21 -3.43 12.22
N THR A 123 4.24 -3.17 13.52
CA THR A 123 4.12 -1.81 14.10
C THR A 123 5.19 -0.86 13.56
N ARG A 124 6.45 -1.31 13.53
CA ARG A 124 7.55 -0.51 12.97
C ARG A 124 7.36 -0.21 11.50
N GLN A 125 6.89 -1.18 10.72
CA GLN A 125 6.62 -0.98 9.29
C GLN A 125 5.41 -0.08 9.05
N TRP A 126 4.38 -0.15 9.89
CA TRP A 126 3.26 0.77 9.85
C TRP A 126 3.71 2.22 10.03
N LEU A 127 4.50 2.50 11.07
CA LEU A 127 5.05 3.84 11.29
C LEU A 127 5.96 4.28 10.13
N ARG A 128 6.83 3.38 9.65
CA ARG A 128 7.69 3.66 8.49
C ARG A 128 6.90 3.97 7.23
N SER A 129 5.75 3.32 7.03
CA SER A 129 4.90 3.52 5.84
C SER A 129 4.38 4.94 5.71
N LYS A 130 4.27 5.70 6.82
CA LYS A 130 3.85 7.11 6.79
C LYS A 130 4.81 7.98 5.98
N GLY A 131 6.09 7.63 5.94
CA GLY A 131 7.09 8.27 5.08
C GLY A 131 6.80 8.12 3.58
N ASN A 132 6.03 7.11 3.17
CA ASN A 132 5.69 6.90 1.75
C ASN A 132 4.87 8.04 1.14
N SER A 133 4.11 8.80 1.94
CA SER A 133 3.38 9.97 1.46
C SER A 133 4.27 11.20 1.25
N ILE A 134 5.54 11.16 1.68
CA ILE A 134 6.49 12.29 1.64
C ILE A 134 7.61 12.01 0.64
N GLU A 135 8.26 10.87 0.74
CA GLU A 135 9.39 10.47 -0.10
C GLU A 135 9.01 10.38 -1.60
N GLY A 136 9.93 10.70 -2.50
CA GLY A 136 9.66 10.72 -3.95
C GLY A 136 8.68 11.81 -4.40
N GLY A 137 8.48 12.83 -3.58
CA GLY A 137 7.50 13.90 -3.70
C GLY A 137 6.23 13.63 -2.91
N THR A 138 5.73 14.65 -2.22
CA THR A 138 4.55 14.50 -1.37
C THR A 138 3.31 14.06 -2.17
N SER A 139 2.31 13.54 -1.45
CA SER A 139 1.02 13.17 -2.05
C SER A 139 0.39 14.33 -2.80
N GLU A 140 0.43 15.54 -2.22
CA GLU A 140 -0.10 16.78 -2.81
C GLU A 140 0.61 17.16 -4.11
N ILE A 141 1.94 17.06 -4.14
CA ILE A 141 2.72 17.30 -5.36
C ILE A 141 2.36 16.30 -6.45
N ASN A 142 2.22 15.02 -6.11
CA ASN A 142 1.80 14.01 -7.09
C ASN A 142 0.38 14.24 -7.58
N LEU A 143 -0.57 14.61 -6.71
CA LEU A 143 -1.94 14.97 -7.07
C LEU A 143 -1.97 16.20 -7.99
N ASN A 144 -1.14 17.22 -7.73
CA ASN A 144 -1.01 18.37 -8.63
C ASN A 144 -0.52 17.97 -10.02
N VAL A 145 0.47 17.07 -10.10
CA VAL A 145 0.94 16.56 -11.39
C VAL A 145 -0.16 15.78 -12.11
N ILE A 146 -0.88 14.92 -11.40
CA ILE A 146 -2.02 14.15 -11.94
C ILE A 146 -3.09 15.09 -12.47
N SER A 147 -3.51 16.06 -11.66
CA SER A 147 -4.52 17.05 -12.02
C SER A 147 -4.16 17.80 -13.31
N LYS A 148 -2.96 18.37 -13.38
CA LYS A 148 -2.55 19.22 -14.49
C LYS A 148 -2.11 18.45 -15.72
N ARG A 149 -1.35 17.37 -15.56
CA ARG A 149 -0.66 16.68 -16.65
C ARG A 149 -1.36 15.43 -17.14
N VAL A 150 -2.19 14.80 -16.30
CA VAL A 150 -2.95 13.61 -16.68
C VAL A 150 -4.39 13.98 -17.00
N LEU A 151 -5.04 14.77 -16.13
CA LEU A 151 -6.44 15.15 -16.29
C LEU A 151 -6.65 16.44 -17.07
N GLY A 152 -5.60 17.25 -17.30
CA GLY A 152 -5.68 18.51 -18.03
C GLY A 152 -6.51 19.60 -17.33
N LEU A 153 -6.67 19.50 -16.00
CA LEU A 153 -7.43 20.48 -15.22
C LEU A 153 -6.67 21.81 -15.13
N LYS A 154 -7.42 22.90 -15.16
CA LYS A 154 -6.87 24.26 -15.04
C LYS A 154 -6.43 24.54 -13.61
N ASP A 155 -5.39 25.38 -13.46
CA ASP A 155 -5.04 25.94 -12.16
C ASP A 155 -6.19 26.79 -11.62
N HIS A 156 -6.49 26.64 -10.33
CA HIS A 156 -7.24 27.65 -9.63
C HIS A 156 -6.36 28.90 -9.49
N LYS A 157 -6.86 29.99 -10.01
CA LYS A 157 -6.26 31.33 -9.78
C LYS A 157 -6.62 31.81 -8.39
#